data_5466701ad0432a86294e3bbaeac88ca5
#
_entry.id   5466701ad0432a86294e3bbaeac88ca5
#
_cell.length_a   1.000
_cell.length_b   1.000
_cell.length_c   1.000
_cell.angle_alpha   90.00
_cell.angle_beta   90.00
_cell.angle_gamma   90.00
#
_symmetry.space_group_name_H-M   'P 1'
#
loop_
_entity.id
_entity.type
_entity.pdbx_description
1 polymer ?
#
loop_
_entity_poly.entity_id
_entity_poly.type
_entity_poly.pdbx_seq_one_letter_code
_entity_poly.pdbx_strand_id
1 'polypeptide(L)'
;MGSEMCIRDRETLPQSFPRFVFTAENRERIRFLAGEPDRWRNTRDRALRHLNNPDHYFDVEYLAQYELKTETLSHFRYRFVEQMADARARLKLELPEGNTDHLKGHPGFMPWSINEHYLKLVSSFSYLQVFKTMGTPEEITNAQANVVYRMGILSHFVVDAAQPLHTTEHFNGWTGENPKGYTTSRRFHSWVDGGFFRSTTDPNRAAITKQLNPAALLMRPASRDLASGQFQAIIDYILKQHRLVEPLYQLDKTGKLSKETPDAGREFVQKQLAAGSQMIGDLWFNAWKEAPPDRFLQRYLAQRKLKEE
;
A
#
# COMPACT_ATOMS: atom_id res chain seq x y z
N MET A 1 1.23 -4.34 -12.37
CA MET A 1 2.39 -3.84 -11.60
C MET A 1 2.66 -4.64 -10.31
N GLY A 2 1.67 -4.94 -9.47
CA GLY A 2 1.88 -5.56 -8.16
C GLY A 2 2.68 -6.86 -8.14
N SER A 3 2.44 -7.77 -9.07
CA SER A 3 3.09 -9.09 -9.09
C SER A 3 4.59 -9.07 -9.41
N GLU A 4 5.07 -8.08 -10.15
CA GLU A 4 6.48 -7.96 -10.55
C GLU A 4 7.36 -7.40 -9.42
N MET A 5 6.79 -6.61 -8.52
CA MET A 5 7.51 -5.95 -7.42
C MET A 5 7.80 -6.89 -6.25
N CYS A 6 6.90 -7.82 -5.94
CA CYS A 6 7.09 -8.79 -4.85
C CYS A 6 8.30 -9.74 -5.00
N ILE A 7 8.94 -9.79 -6.17
CA ILE A 7 10.13 -10.64 -6.38
C ILE A 7 11.41 -9.99 -5.87
N ARG A 8 11.43 -8.67 -5.70
CA ARG A 8 12.64 -7.86 -5.45
C ARG A 8 12.83 -7.45 -4.01
N ASP A 9 11.79 -7.57 -3.21
CA ASP A 9 11.81 -7.25 -1.79
C ASP A 9 12.86 -8.06 -1.02
N ARG A 10 13.26 -9.24 -1.58
CA ARG A 10 14.36 -10.06 -1.04
C ARG A 10 15.69 -9.31 -1.02
N GLU A 11 15.94 -8.44 -1.99
CA GLU A 11 17.23 -7.75 -2.12
C GLU A 11 17.43 -6.67 -1.07
N THR A 12 16.32 -6.19 -0.50
CA THR A 12 16.34 -5.25 0.62
C THR A 12 16.45 -5.95 1.98
N LEU A 13 15.94 -7.20 2.10
CA LEU A 13 15.83 -7.90 3.37
C LEU A 13 17.15 -8.55 3.81
N PRO A 14 17.51 -8.50 5.11
CA PRO A 14 18.74 -9.09 5.61
C PRO A 14 18.68 -10.63 5.56
N GLN A 15 19.85 -11.28 5.52
CA GLN A 15 19.95 -12.74 5.52
C GLN A 15 19.30 -13.41 6.75
N SER A 16 19.16 -12.68 7.85
CA SER A 16 18.48 -13.13 9.07
C SER A 16 16.96 -13.13 8.98
N PHE A 17 16.39 -12.50 7.94
CA PHE A 17 14.94 -12.52 7.73
C PHE A 17 14.42 -13.96 7.53
N PRO A 18 13.20 -14.31 7.95
CA PRO A 18 12.69 -15.69 7.93
C PRO A 18 12.77 -16.36 6.55
N ARG A 19 13.57 -17.43 6.45
CA ARG A 19 13.88 -18.07 5.16
C ARG A 19 12.69 -18.70 4.45
N PHE A 20 11.66 -19.13 5.19
CA PHE A 20 10.46 -19.72 4.58
C PHE A 20 9.78 -18.79 3.57
N VAL A 21 9.89 -17.46 3.75
CA VAL A 21 9.34 -16.46 2.83
C VAL A 21 9.95 -16.58 1.43
N PHE A 22 11.21 -17.01 1.33
CA PHE A 22 11.98 -17.03 0.09
C PHE A 22 11.93 -18.35 -0.68
N THR A 23 11.14 -19.34 -0.24
CA THR A 23 10.90 -20.54 -1.05
C THR A 23 10.21 -20.18 -2.36
N ALA A 24 10.40 -20.97 -3.41
CA ALA A 24 9.77 -20.72 -4.70
C ALA A 24 8.25 -20.67 -4.58
N GLU A 25 7.65 -21.56 -3.79
CA GLU A 25 6.22 -21.63 -3.52
C GLU A 25 5.70 -20.34 -2.84
N ASN A 26 6.34 -19.91 -1.75
CA ASN A 26 5.88 -18.73 -1.01
C ASN A 26 6.09 -17.43 -1.78
N ARG A 27 7.14 -17.33 -2.60
CA ARG A 27 7.29 -16.20 -3.52
C ARG A 27 6.18 -16.14 -4.56
N GLU A 28 5.82 -17.28 -5.14
CA GLU A 28 4.69 -17.34 -6.07
C GLU A 28 3.38 -17.02 -5.36
N ARG A 29 3.20 -17.52 -4.14
CA ARG A 29 2.04 -17.22 -3.30
C ARG A 29 1.92 -15.73 -2.99
N ILE A 30 2.99 -15.06 -2.59
CA ILE A 30 3.01 -13.61 -2.34
C ILE A 30 2.61 -12.85 -3.61
N ARG A 31 3.19 -13.23 -4.76
CA ARG A 31 2.86 -12.64 -6.07
C ARG A 31 1.39 -12.77 -6.43
N PHE A 32 0.82 -13.96 -6.25
CA PHE A 32 -0.60 -14.22 -6.48
C PHE A 32 -1.49 -13.38 -5.56
N LEU A 33 -1.14 -13.30 -4.28
CA LEU A 33 -1.89 -12.56 -3.26
C LEU A 33 -1.80 -11.04 -3.44
N ALA A 34 -0.74 -10.54 -4.05
CA ALA A 34 -0.65 -9.14 -4.42
C ALA A 34 -1.68 -8.70 -5.47
N GLY A 35 -2.34 -9.63 -6.16
CA GLY A 35 -3.46 -9.34 -7.05
C GLY A 35 -4.84 -9.52 -6.41
N GLU A 36 -4.91 -9.98 -5.15
CA GLU A 36 -6.18 -10.32 -4.50
C GLU A 36 -7.06 -9.09 -4.18
N PRO A 37 -6.52 -7.95 -3.68
CA PRO A 37 -7.34 -6.77 -3.42
C PRO A 37 -8.05 -6.23 -4.66
N ASP A 38 -7.42 -6.29 -5.83
CA ASP A 38 -8.07 -5.92 -7.09
C ASP A 38 -9.29 -6.81 -7.42
N ARG A 39 -9.25 -8.09 -7.08
CA ARG A 39 -10.40 -8.98 -7.27
C ARG A 39 -11.56 -8.59 -6.39
N TRP A 40 -11.30 -8.13 -5.17
CA TRP A 40 -12.34 -7.68 -4.24
C TRP A 40 -13.04 -6.39 -4.72
N ARG A 41 -12.29 -5.42 -5.24
CA ARG A 41 -12.87 -4.17 -5.76
C ARG A 41 -13.53 -4.32 -7.13
N ASN A 42 -13.08 -5.27 -7.95
CA ASN A 42 -13.58 -5.49 -9.30
C ASN A 42 -14.77 -6.49 -9.37
N THR A 43 -15.37 -6.82 -8.24
CA THR A 43 -16.54 -7.68 -8.13
C THR A 43 -17.82 -6.99 -8.62
N ARG A 44 -18.83 -7.80 -9.00
CA ARG A 44 -20.19 -7.32 -9.27
C ARG A 44 -20.97 -7.01 -7.99
N ASP A 45 -20.59 -7.60 -6.86
CA ASP A 45 -21.19 -7.31 -5.57
C ASP A 45 -20.86 -5.87 -5.14
N ARG A 46 -21.93 -5.06 -5.00
CA ARG A 46 -21.78 -3.63 -4.71
C ARG A 46 -21.25 -3.36 -3.32
N ALA A 47 -21.63 -4.16 -2.32
CA ALA A 47 -21.21 -3.98 -0.95
C ALA A 47 -19.70 -4.31 -0.81
N LEU A 48 -19.25 -5.42 -1.42
CA LEU A 48 -17.85 -5.81 -1.41
C LEU A 48 -16.98 -4.77 -2.16
N ARG A 49 -17.45 -4.29 -3.32
CA ARG A 49 -16.77 -3.23 -4.06
C ARG A 49 -16.72 -1.93 -3.28
N HIS A 50 -17.82 -1.53 -2.65
CA HIS A 50 -17.89 -0.32 -1.82
C HIS A 50 -16.88 -0.37 -0.68
N LEU A 51 -16.77 -1.51 -0.01
CA LEU A 51 -15.83 -1.70 1.10
C LEU A 51 -14.37 -1.61 0.66
N ASN A 52 -14.03 -2.17 -0.52
CA ASN A 52 -12.64 -2.34 -0.92
C ASN A 52 -12.14 -1.26 -1.89
N ASN A 53 -13.00 -0.67 -2.72
CA ASN A 53 -12.54 0.31 -3.71
C ASN A 53 -11.82 1.53 -3.09
N PRO A 54 -12.28 2.15 -1.99
CA PRO A 54 -11.58 3.30 -1.40
C PRO A 54 -10.22 2.96 -0.79
N ASP A 55 -9.92 1.70 -0.55
CA ASP A 55 -8.66 1.24 0.00
C ASP A 55 -7.47 1.38 -0.98
N HIS A 56 -7.77 1.57 -2.28
CA HIS A 56 -6.77 1.63 -3.36
C HIS A 56 -6.29 3.03 -3.72
N TYR A 57 -6.83 4.08 -3.10
CA TYR A 57 -6.46 5.45 -3.43
C TYR A 57 -6.50 6.37 -2.21
N PHE A 58 -5.82 7.52 -2.35
CA PHE A 58 -5.89 8.61 -1.40
C PHE A 58 -5.76 9.93 -2.14
N ASP A 59 -6.89 10.48 -2.59
CA ASP A 59 -6.97 11.73 -3.34
C ASP A 59 -6.72 12.92 -2.38
N VAL A 60 -5.45 13.31 -2.27
CA VAL A 60 -4.96 14.27 -1.28
C VAL A 60 -5.66 15.62 -1.36
N GLU A 61 -6.01 16.06 -2.57
CA GLU A 61 -6.67 17.33 -2.84
C GLU A 61 -8.02 17.45 -2.13
N TYR A 62 -8.75 16.32 -1.98
CA TYR A 62 -10.05 16.35 -1.31
C TYR A 62 -9.97 16.69 0.18
N LEU A 63 -8.80 16.55 0.82
CA LEU A 63 -8.65 16.97 2.21
C LEU A 63 -8.90 18.45 2.41
N ALA A 64 -8.50 19.28 1.43
CA ALA A 64 -8.64 20.74 1.51
C ALA A 64 -10.11 21.18 1.62
N GLN A 65 -11.03 20.52 0.90
CA GLN A 65 -12.47 20.84 0.98
C GLN A 65 -13.08 20.55 2.35
N TYR A 66 -12.48 19.64 3.12
CA TYR A 66 -12.89 19.34 4.50
C TYR A 66 -12.08 20.14 5.54
N GLU A 67 -11.17 21.03 5.12
CA GLU A 67 -10.20 21.74 5.99
C GLU A 67 -9.37 20.76 6.85
N LEU A 68 -9.12 19.57 6.35
CA LEU A 68 -8.28 18.56 6.99
C LEU A 68 -6.83 18.67 6.49
N LYS A 69 -5.89 18.42 7.40
CA LYS A 69 -4.46 18.40 7.10
C LYS A 69 -3.91 17.02 7.38
N THR A 70 -2.98 16.56 6.56
CA THR A 70 -2.36 15.23 6.67
C THR A 70 -1.71 14.97 8.02
N GLU A 71 -1.15 16.02 8.66
CA GLU A 71 -0.50 15.95 9.97
C GLU A 71 -1.50 15.75 11.12
N THR A 72 -2.79 16.04 10.89
CA THR A 72 -3.85 15.95 11.91
C THR A 72 -4.82 14.79 11.70
N LEU A 73 -4.58 13.97 10.68
CA LEU A 73 -5.40 12.80 10.42
C LEU A 73 -5.24 11.76 11.52
N SER A 74 -6.37 11.26 12.02
CA SER A 74 -6.34 10.14 12.96
C SER A 74 -5.90 8.85 12.26
N HIS A 75 -5.02 8.07 12.88
CA HIS A 75 -4.67 6.73 12.41
C HIS A 75 -5.81 5.72 12.59
N PHE A 76 -6.87 6.07 13.32
CA PHE A 76 -8.09 5.28 13.44
C PHE A 76 -9.05 5.62 12.30
N ARG A 77 -9.37 4.65 11.44
CA ARG A 77 -10.23 4.83 10.26
C ARG A 77 -11.58 5.45 10.61
N TYR A 78 -12.24 4.98 11.67
CA TYR A 78 -13.55 5.52 12.07
C TYR A 78 -13.47 6.98 12.57
N ARG A 79 -12.37 7.35 13.24
CA ARG A 79 -12.17 8.75 13.65
C ARG A 79 -11.95 9.66 12.44
N PHE A 80 -11.30 9.19 11.40
CA PHE A 80 -11.19 9.94 10.15
C PHE A 80 -12.56 10.13 9.48
N VAL A 81 -13.41 9.11 9.46
CA VAL A 81 -14.78 9.22 8.94
C VAL A 81 -15.59 10.26 9.75
N GLU A 82 -15.45 10.26 11.07
CA GLU A 82 -16.06 11.28 11.94
C GLU A 82 -15.51 12.67 11.64
N GLN A 83 -14.20 12.85 11.51
CA GLN A 83 -13.57 14.13 11.13
C GLN A 83 -14.16 14.69 9.83
N MET A 84 -14.36 13.84 8.82
CA MET A 84 -14.99 14.23 7.56
C MET A 84 -16.47 14.60 7.74
N ALA A 85 -17.23 13.82 8.53
CA ALA A 85 -18.63 14.08 8.79
C ALA A 85 -18.83 15.40 9.54
N ASP A 86 -18.01 15.66 10.57
CA ASP A 86 -18.01 16.91 11.34
C ASP A 86 -17.64 18.11 10.45
N ALA A 87 -16.60 17.96 9.62
CA ALA A 87 -16.20 19.01 8.69
C ALA A 87 -17.32 19.31 7.68
N ARG A 88 -17.97 18.28 7.14
CA ARG A 88 -19.09 18.43 6.22
C ARG A 88 -20.25 19.19 6.87
N ALA A 89 -20.64 18.83 8.08
CA ALA A 89 -21.71 19.49 8.82
C ALA A 89 -21.37 20.96 9.10
N ARG A 90 -20.17 21.25 9.58
CA ARG A 90 -19.68 22.58 9.91
C ARG A 90 -19.58 23.48 8.67
N LEU A 91 -19.09 22.96 7.57
CA LEU A 91 -18.89 23.70 6.32
C LEU A 91 -20.12 23.69 5.40
N LYS A 92 -21.19 22.99 5.80
CA LYS A 92 -22.42 22.81 5.01
C LYS A 92 -22.15 22.29 3.60
N LEU A 93 -21.22 21.34 3.48
CA LEU A 93 -20.89 20.72 2.20
C LEU A 93 -21.97 19.73 1.77
N GLU A 94 -22.52 19.96 0.59
CA GLU A 94 -23.51 19.05 0.01
C GLU A 94 -22.81 17.84 -0.61
N LEU A 95 -23.48 16.70 -0.56
CA LEU A 95 -23.02 15.52 -1.31
C LEU A 95 -23.31 15.72 -2.81
N PRO A 96 -22.38 15.33 -3.70
CA PRO A 96 -22.64 15.34 -5.13
C PRO A 96 -23.91 14.54 -5.48
N GLU A 97 -24.69 15.02 -6.44
CA GLU A 97 -25.91 14.37 -6.87
C GLU A 97 -25.67 12.89 -7.24
N GLY A 98 -26.56 12.02 -6.83
CA GLY A 98 -26.47 10.57 -7.06
C GLY A 98 -25.32 9.87 -6.33
N ASN A 99 -24.72 10.51 -5.32
CA ASN A 99 -23.67 9.93 -4.47
C ASN A 99 -24.26 9.07 -3.33
N THR A 100 -25.00 8.03 -3.70
CA THR A 100 -25.72 7.16 -2.74
C THR A 100 -24.80 6.30 -1.89
N ASP A 101 -23.59 6.03 -2.36
CA ASP A 101 -22.54 5.24 -1.67
C ASP A 101 -21.47 6.11 -1.00
N HIS A 102 -21.62 7.43 -1.09
CA HIS A 102 -20.73 8.43 -0.47
C HIS A 102 -19.25 8.35 -0.92
N LEU A 103 -18.97 7.72 -2.07
CA LEU A 103 -17.60 7.62 -2.60
C LEU A 103 -17.17 8.79 -3.50
N LYS A 104 -18.11 9.51 -4.11
CA LYS A 104 -17.75 10.67 -4.94
C LYS A 104 -17.25 11.80 -4.03
N GLY A 105 -16.05 12.31 -4.30
CA GLY A 105 -15.39 13.32 -3.49
C GLY A 105 -14.85 12.81 -2.14
N HIS A 106 -14.75 11.48 -1.99
CA HIS A 106 -14.13 10.86 -0.82
C HIS A 106 -12.62 10.72 -1.03
N PRO A 107 -11.78 11.16 -0.07
CA PRO A 107 -10.32 11.07 -0.21
C PRO A 107 -9.77 9.65 -0.40
N GLY A 108 -10.53 8.63 -0.01
CA GLY A 108 -10.05 7.24 0.04
C GLY A 108 -9.49 6.83 1.40
N PHE A 109 -9.06 5.56 1.48
CA PHE A 109 -8.58 4.94 2.72
C PHE A 109 -7.22 4.27 2.60
N MET A 110 -6.49 4.46 1.52
CA MET A 110 -5.19 3.78 1.29
C MET A 110 -4.21 3.89 2.48
N PRO A 111 -4.02 5.04 3.16
CA PRO A 111 -3.13 5.12 4.32
C PRO A 111 -3.55 4.17 5.45
N TRP A 112 -4.84 4.05 5.72
CA TRP A 112 -5.39 3.14 6.75
C TRP A 112 -5.26 1.69 6.32
N SER A 113 -5.51 1.38 5.05
CA SER A 113 -5.36 0.02 4.51
C SER A 113 -3.93 -0.48 4.64
N ILE A 114 -2.94 0.34 4.26
CA ILE A 114 -1.52 0.00 4.45
C ILE A 114 -1.22 -0.21 5.93
N ASN A 115 -1.63 0.71 6.81
CA ASN A 115 -1.35 0.63 8.25
C ASN A 115 -2.03 -0.59 8.90
N GLU A 116 -3.29 -0.85 8.59
CA GLU A 116 -4.04 -2.01 9.11
C GLU A 116 -3.43 -3.34 8.66
N HIS A 117 -3.04 -3.47 7.38
CA HIS A 117 -2.38 -4.67 6.88
C HIS A 117 -0.97 -4.83 7.43
N TYR A 118 -0.24 -3.75 7.67
CA TYR A 118 1.02 -3.76 8.40
C TYR A 118 0.84 -4.30 9.82
N LEU A 119 -0.12 -3.78 10.59
CA LEU A 119 -0.39 -4.24 11.97
C LEU A 119 -0.84 -5.70 12.02
N LYS A 120 -1.62 -6.15 11.02
CA LYS A 120 -1.98 -7.57 10.87
C LYS A 120 -0.75 -8.44 10.58
N LEU A 121 0.24 -7.92 9.83
CA LEU A 121 1.52 -8.61 9.59
C LEU A 121 2.35 -8.67 10.88
N VAL A 122 2.44 -7.59 11.65
CA VAL A 122 3.07 -7.57 12.99
C VAL A 122 2.45 -8.65 13.87
N SER A 123 1.12 -8.71 13.94
CA SER A 123 0.38 -9.74 14.69
C SER A 123 0.74 -11.15 14.21
N SER A 124 0.82 -11.37 12.89
CA SER A 124 1.18 -12.70 12.34
C SER A 124 2.60 -13.11 12.73
N PHE A 125 3.56 -12.20 12.74
CA PHE A 125 4.91 -12.48 13.26
C PHE A 125 4.93 -12.73 14.76
N SER A 126 4.12 -12.01 15.54
CA SER A 126 3.92 -12.20 16.98
C SER A 126 3.49 -13.63 17.30
N TYR A 127 2.45 -14.13 16.61
CA TYR A 127 1.97 -15.50 16.76
C TYR A 127 3.02 -16.53 16.32
N LEU A 128 3.66 -16.30 15.17
CA LEU A 128 4.70 -17.20 14.66
C LEU A 128 5.87 -17.35 15.64
N GLN A 129 6.28 -16.28 16.33
CA GLN A 129 7.33 -16.37 17.35
C GLN A 129 6.96 -17.32 18.48
N VAL A 130 5.73 -17.26 18.96
CA VAL A 130 5.24 -18.12 20.04
C VAL A 130 5.11 -19.58 19.57
N PHE A 131 4.49 -19.80 18.41
CA PHE A 131 4.35 -21.15 17.86
C PHE A 131 5.70 -21.83 17.57
N LYS A 132 6.72 -21.10 17.13
CA LYS A 132 8.06 -21.66 16.93
C LYS A 132 8.68 -22.27 18.19
N THR A 133 8.27 -21.82 19.37
CA THR A 133 8.80 -22.30 20.66
C THR A 133 7.88 -23.27 21.39
N MET A 134 6.57 -23.17 21.16
CA MET A 134 5.55 -23.84 21.96
C MET A 134 4.49 -24.58 21.13
N GLY A 135 4.44 -24.35 19.83
CA GLY A 135 3.42 -24.92 18.94
C GLY A 135 3.80 -26.27 18.35
N THR A 136 2.82 -26.89 17.69
CA THR A 136 3.03 -28.10 16.87
C THR A 136 3.61 -27.70 15.49
N PRO A 137 4.17 -28.64 14.71
CA PRO A 137 4.62 -28.41 13.35
C PRO A 137 3.52 -27.84 12.44
N GLU A 138 2.27 -28.28 12.61
CA GLU A 138 1.11 -27.79 11.84
C GLU A 138 0.76 -26.35 12.20
N GLU A 139 0.80 -26.00 13.49
CA GLU A 139 0.58 -24.62 13.96
C GLU A 139 1.66 -23.68 13.43
N ILE A 140 2.93 -24.10 13.42
CA ILE A 140 4.03 -23.33 12.84
C ILE A 140 3.79 -23.12 11.35
N THR A 141 3.42 -24.17 10.61
CA THR A 141 3.14 -24.09 9.17
C THR A 141 1.99 -23.13 8.86
N ASN A 142 0.90 -23.23 9.63
CA ASN A 142 -0.25 -22.33 9.48
C ASN A 142 0.11 -20.86 9.80
N ALA A 143 0.92 -20.64 10.84
CA ALA A 143 1.39 -19.29 11.17
C ALA A 143 2.31 -18.71 10.08
N GLN A 144 3.17 -19.53 9.47
CA GLN A 144 3.98 -19.13 8.32
C GLN A 144 3.12 -18.77 7.11
N ALA A 145 2.09 -19.56 6.81
CA ALA A 145 1.14 -19.28 5.73
C ALA A 145 0.39 -17.95 5.94
N ASN A 146 0.02 -17.63 7.19
CA ASN A 146 -0.59 -16.35 7.55
C ASN A 146 0.36 -15.18 7.33
N VAL A 147 1.64 -15.31 7.67
CA VAL A 147 2.66 -14.27 7.37
C VAL A 147 2.74 -14.03 5.86
N VAL A 148 2.89 -15.08 5.06
CA VAL A 148 2.94 -15.02 3.59
C VAL A 148 1.69 -14.35 3.02
N TYR A 149 0.50 -14.70 3.52
CA TYR A 149 -0.75 -14.09 3.12
C TYR A 149 -0.76 -12.57 3.37
N ARG A 150 -0.38 -12.15 4.59
CA ARG A 150 -0.35 -10.73 4.96
C ARG A 150 0.69 -9.93 4.18
N MET A 151 1.85 -10.54 3.92
CA MET A 151 2.87 -9.93 3.07
C MET A 151 2.35 -9.63 1.66
N GLY A 152 1.68 -10.59 1.02
CA GLY A 152 1.13 -10.41 -0.32
C GLY A 152 0.05 -9.32 -0.39
N ILE A 153 -0.92 -9.34 0.53
CA ILE A 153 -1.98 -8.32 0.56
C ILE A 153 -1.43 -6.92 0.84
N LEU A 154 -0.53 -6.76 1.82
CA LEU A 154 0.10 -5.48 2.13
C LEU A 154 0.83 -4.90 0.92
N SER A 155 1.56 -5.75 0.18
CA SER A 155 2.32 -5.33 -0.99
C SER A 155 1.46 -4.64 -2.04
N HIS A 156 0.22 -5.08 -2.24
CA HIS A 156 -0.70 -4.47 -3.19
C HIS A 156 -0.90 -2.98 -2.90
N PHE A 157 -1.36 -2.64 -1.70
CA PHE A 157 -1.67 -1.26 -1.33
C PHE A 157 -0.43 -0.36 -1.29
N VAL A 158 0.73 -0.91 -0.92
CA VAL A 158 2.00 -0.15 -0.96
C VAL A 158 2.41 0.17 -2.41
N VAL A 159 2.13 -0.75 -3.34
CA VAL A 159 2.38 -0.53 -4.77
C VAL A 159 1.43 0.49 -5.36
N ASP A 160 0.14 0.41 -5.02
CA ASP A 160 -0.82 1.44 -5.42
C ASP A 160 -0.35 2.82 -4.94
N ALA A 161 0.11 2.92 -3.70
CA ALA A 161 0.65 4.15 -3.15
C ALA A 161 1.93 4.64 -3.86
N ALA A 162 2.69 3.76 -4.54
CA ALA A 162 3.85 4.16 -5.35
C ALA A 162 3.45 4.80 -6.69
N GLN A 163 2.23 4.58 -7.17
CA GLN A 163 1.71 5.13 -8.41
C GLN A 163 1.08 6.51 -8.13
N PRO A 164 1.62 7.62 -8.67
CA PRO A 164 1.09 8.96 -8.37
C PRO A 164 -0.41 9.13 -8.63
N LEU A 165 -0.95 8.45 -9.65
CA LEU A 165 -2.38 8.55 -10.00
C LEU A 165 -3.31 7.91 -8.97
N HIS A 166 -2.81 7.11 -8.03
CA HIS A 166 -3.59 6.63 -6.89
C HIS A 166 -3.63 7.60 -5.71
N THR A 167 -3.02 8.79 -5.86
CA THR A 167 -2.90 9.78 -4.78
C THR A 167 -3.58 11.10 -5.10
N THR A 168 -4.36 11.18 -6.19
CA THR A 168 -4.90 12.43 -6.73
C THR A 168 -6.28 12.26 -7.36
N GLU A 169 -7.12 13.28 -7.24
CA GLU A 169 -8.38 13.37 -7.97
C GLU A 169 -8.19 13.41 -9.50
N HIS A 170 -7.00 13.74 -9.97
CA HIS A 170 -6.63 13.77 -11.39
C HIS A 170 -6.25 12.39 -11.93
N PHE A 171 -6.65 11.31 -11.31
CA PHE A 171 -6.19 9.96 -11.66
C PHE A 171 -6.54 9.54 -13.10
N ASN A 172 -7.65 9.98 -13.64
CA ASN A 172 -8.17 9.58 -14.96
C ASN A 172 -8.29 10.76 -15.94
N GLY A 173 -7.22 11.52 -16.09
CA GLY A 173 -7.15 12.79 -16.80
C GLY A 173 -7.33 13.96 -15.84
N TRP A 174 -6.74 15.11 -16.21
CA TRP A 174 -6.80 16.30 -15.38
C TRP A 174 -8.23 16.80 -15.23
N THR A 175 -8.65 17.13 -14.02
CA THR A 175 -9.98 17.65 -13.66
C THR A 175 -9.88 19.10 -13.22
N GLY A 176 -10.98 19.87 -13.38
CA GLY A 176 -11.03 21.28 -13.02
C GLY A 176 -10.24 22.18 -13.95
N GLU A 177 -9.74 23.32 -13.43
CA GLU A 177 -8.93 24.26 -14.19
C GLU A 177 -7.64 23.62 -14.69
N ASN A 178 -7.33 23.83 -15.97
CA ASN A 178 -6.19 23.19 -16.63
C ASN A 178 -5.34 24.20 -17.41
N PRO A 179 -4.76 25.20 -16.74
CA PRO A 179 -3.97 26.25 -17.42
C PRO A 179 -2.70 25.68 -18.08
N LYS A 180 -2.21 24.54 -17.60
CA LYS A 180 -1.03 23.87 -18.17
C LYS A 180 -1.37 22.97 -19.36
N GLY A 181 -2.65 22.78 -19.71
CA GLY A 181 -3.10 21.97 -20.85
C GLY A 181 -2.67 20.49 -20.74
N TYR A 182 -2.80 19.90 -19.55
CA TYR A 182 -2.58 18.48 -19.35
C TYR A 182 -3.69 17.64 -19.97
N THR A 183 -3.42 16.36 -20.25
CA THR A 183 -4.41 15.46 -20.82
C THR A 183 -5.64 15.29 -19.92
N THR A 184 -6.83 15.33 -20.52
CA THR A 184 -8.10 15.02 -19.86
C THR A 184 -8.61 13.64 -20.22
N SER A 185 -7.77 12.82 -20.83
CA SER A 185 -8.10 11.46 -21.27
C SER A 185 -8.42 10.54 -20.10
N ARG A 186 -9.65 10.00 -20.10
CA ARG A 186 -10.08 8.98 -19.12
C ARG A 186 -9.32 7.64 -19.26
N ARG A 187 -8.42 7.52 -20.25
CA ARG A 187 -7.55 6.36 -20.44
C ARG A 187 -6.17 6.56 -19.85
N PHE A 188 -5.88 7.73 -19.27
CA PHE A 188 -4.55 8.07 -18.78
C PHE A 188 -4.07 7.11 -17.71
N HIS A 189 -4.91 6.82 -16.70
CA HIS A 189 -4.60 5.83 -15.68
C HIS A 189 -4.23 4.46 -16.26
N SER A 190 -5.12 3.90 -17.07
CA SER A 190 -4.89 2.57 -17.67
C SER A 190 -3.68 2.55 -18.62
N TRP A 191 -3.33 3.68 -19.21
CA TRP A 191 -2.10 3.83 -20.00
C TRP A 191 -0.87 3.73 -19.10
N VAL A 192 -0.83 4.49 -18.01
CA VAL A 192 0.31 4.49 -17.08
C VAL A 192 0.45 3.14 -16.38
N ASP A 193 -0.64 2.53 -15.90
CA ASP A 193 -0.62 1.27 -15.15
C ASP A 193 -0.23 0.04 -15.97
N GLY A 194 -0.54 0.03 -17.23
CA GLY A 194 -0.32 -1.16 -18.02
C GLY A 194 -0.11 -0.94 -19.50
N GLY A 195 -0.74 0.07 -20.09
CA GLY A 195 -0.63 0.35 -21.52
C GLY A 195 0.79 0.68 -21.94
N PHE A 196 1.44 1.59 -21.22
CA PHE A 196 2.82 2.00 -21.44
C PHE A 196 3.80 0.84 -21.25
N PHE A 197 3.64 0.05 -20.17
CA PHE A 197 4.49 -1.14 -19.95
C PHE A 197 4.38 -2.17 -21.07
N ARG A 198 3.15 -2.53 -21.44
CA ARG A 198 2.95 -3.53 -22.52
C ARG A 198 3.43 -3.06 -23.87
N SER A 199 3.54 -1.75 -24.07
CA SER A 199 3.96 -1.15 -25.35
C SER A 199 5.44 -0.86 -25.45
N THR A 200 6.13 -0.85 -24.32
CA THR A 200 7.56 -0.63 -24.22
C THR A 200 8.21 -1.88 -23.61
N THR A 201 9.48 -2.13 -23.88
CA THR A 201 10.20 -3.26 -23.29
C THR A 201 10.09 -3.25 -21.77
N ASP A 202 10.01 -4.43 -21.16
CA ASP A 202 9.95 -4.63 -19.70
C ASP A 202 10.92 -3.71 -18.93
N PRO A 203 10.52 -3.22 -17.76
CA PRO A 203 11.41 -2.42 -16.93
C PRO A 203 12.70 -3.20 -16.66
N ASN A 204 13.82 -2.54 -16.86
CA ASN A 204 15.14 -3.13 -16.62
C ASN A 204 15.27 -3.54 -15.15
N ARG A 205 15.13 -4.83 -14.88
CA ARG A 205 15.17 -5.39 -13.52
C ARG A 205 16.44 -5.01 -12.77
N ALA A 206 17.58 -5.08 -13.43
CA ALA A 206 18.86 -4.71 -12.81
C ALA A 206 18.92 -3.22 -12.44
N ALA A 207 18.34 -2.35 -13.27
CA ALA A 207 18.30 -0.91 -12.98
C ALA A 207 17.42 -0.58 -11.78
N ILE A 208 16.32 -1.31 -11.55
CA ILE A 208 15.49 -1.13 -10.37
C ILE A 208 16.23 -1.63 -9.12
N THR A 209 16.80 -2.84 -9.18
CA THR A 209 17.58 -3.43 -8.09
C THR A 209 18.72 -2.52 -7.61
N LYS A 210 19.43 -1.88 -8.54
CA LYS A 210 20.50 -0.92 -8.19
C LYS A 210 20.03 0.31 -7.40
N GLN A 211 18.73 0.60 -7.39
CA GLN A 211 18.13 1.71 -6.66
C GLN A 211 17.66 1.31 -5.25
N LEU A 212 17.67 0.02 -4.94
CA LEU A 212 17.25 -0.49 -3.63
C LEU A 212 18.38 -0.42 -2.61
N ASN A 213 18.01 -0.08 -1.40
CA ASN A 213 18.88 -0.08 -0.23
C ASN A 213 18.47 -1.22 0.71
N PRO A 214 19.37 -1.65 1.62
CA PRO A 214 18.97 -2.55 2.69
C PRO A 214 17.77 -2.01 3.45
N ALA A 215 16.81 -2.88 3.77
CA ALA A 215 15.62 -2.49 4.50
C ALA A 215 15.99 -1.90 5.86
N ALA A 216 15.37 -0.79 6.19
CA ALA A 216 15.66 -0.02 7.38
C ALA A 216 14.41 0.14 8.25
N LEU A 217 14.63 0.44 9.54
CA LEU A 217 13.55 0.89 10.40
C LEU A 217 13.05 2.24 9.91
N LEU A 218 11.75 2.33 9.70
CA LEU A 218 11.13 3.58 9.27
C LEU A 218 11.31 4.65 10.35
N MET A 219 11.77 5.81 9.94
CA MET A 219 11.81 6.98 10.84
C MET A 219 10.38 7.37 11.20
N ARG A 220 10.11 7.42 12.49
CA ARG A 220 8.82 7.78 13.05
C ARG A 220 8.97 9.03 13.90
N PRO A 221 8.02 9.96 13.84
CA PRO A 221 7.93 11.00 14.85
C PRO A 221 7.93 10.38 16.24
N ALA A 222 8.54 11.05 17.21
CA ALA A 222 8.56 10.59 18.60
C ALA A 222 7.10 10.51 19.12
N SER A 223 6.47 9.37 18.96
CA SER A 223 5.13 9.04 19.42
C SER A 223 5.20 7.91 20.44
N ARG A 224 4.39 8.01 21.48
CA ARG A 224 4.22 6.92 22.45
C ARG A 224 3.47 5.72 21.86
N ASP A 225 2.75 5.96 20.78
CA ASP A 225 1.94 4.97 20.08
C ASP A 225 2.62 4.57 18.77
N LEU A 226 3.02 3.30 18.69
CA LEU A 226 3.67 2.70 17.53
C LEU A 226 2.83 2.84 16.26
N ALA A 227 1.51 2.63 16.35
CA ALA A 227 0.60 2.69 15.23
C ALA A 227 0.48 4.11 14.64
N SER A 228 0.51 5.13 15.49
CA SER A 228 0.46 6.54 15.09
C SER A 228 1.74 6.96 14.33
N GLY A 229 2.91 6.60 14.86
CA GLY A 229 4.19 6.90 14.20
C GLY A 229 4.34 6.17 12.84
N GLN A 230 3.88 4.92 12.76
CA GLN A 230 3.87 4.15 11.52
C GLN A 230 2.91 4.74 10.49
N PHE A 231 1.72 5.16 10.93
CA PHE A 231 0.74 5.79 10.06
C PHE A 231 1.28 7.08 9.45
N GLN A 232 1.97 7.93 10.22
CA GLN A 232 2.57 9.15 9.69
C GLN A 232 3.65 8.85 8.65
N ALA A 233 4.49 7.84 8.88
CA ALA A 233 5.48 7.43 7.88
C ALA A 233 4.84 6.96 6.56
N ILE A 234 3.68 6.30 6.63
CA ILE A 234 2.88 5.91 5.45
C ILE A 234 2.33 7.17 4.74
N ILE A 235 1.78 8.13 5.48
CA ILE A 235 1.32 9.42 4.92
C ILE A 235 2.47 10.14 4.20
N ASP A 236 3.63 10.25 4.82
CA ASP A 236 4.79 10.92 4.25
C ASP A 236 5.26 10.23 2.94
N TYR A 237 5.20 8.90 2.91
CA TYR A 237 5.46 8.14 1.69
C TYR A 237 4.46 8.48 0.58
N ILE A 238 3.16 8.48 0.87
CA ILE A 238 2.09 8.82 -0.09
C ILE A 238 2.27 10.25 -0.61
N LEU A 239 2.51 11.23 0.27
CA LEU A 239 2.74 12.63 -0.11
C LEU A 239 3.96 12.81 -1.00
N LYS A 240 5.01 12.00 -0.79
CA LYS A 240 6.17 12.00 -1.68
C LYS A 240 5.79 11.54 -3.10
N GLN A 241 4.91 10.57 -3.24
CA GLN A 241 4.43 10.12 -4.55
C GLN A 241 3.44 11.12 -5.15
N HIS A 242 2.58 11.71 -4.35
CA HIS A 242 1.64 12.74 -4.80
C HIS A 242 2.34 13.92 -5.50
N ARG A 243 3.51 14.35 -4.99
CA ARG A 243 4.32 15.41 -5.64
C ARG A 243 4.78 15.06 -7.05
N LEU A 244 4.65 13.81 -7.47
CA LEU A 244 5.03 13.33 -8.80
C LEU A 244 3.86 13.31 -9.79
N VAL A 245 2.65 13.70 -9.37
CA VAL A 245 1.47 13.79 -10.24
C VAL A 245 1.73 14.75 -11.40
N GLU A 246 2.08 16.01 -11.13
CA GLU A 246 2.39 16.97 -12.18
C GLU A 246 3.59 16.57 -13.05
N PRO A 247 4.74 16.12 -12.51
CA PRO A 247 5.82 15.55 -13.32
C PRO A 247 5.37 14.44 -14.27
N LEU A 248 4.46 13.55 -13.85
CA LEU A 248 3.90 12.50 -14.69
C LEU A 248 3.06 13.08 -15.84
N TYR A 249 2.19 14.04 -15.55
CA TYR A 249 1.42 14.75 -16.56
C TYR A 249 2.31 15.54 -17.53
N GLN A 250 3.41 16.10 -17.05
CA GLN A 250 4.39 16.80 -17.89
C GLN A 250 5.12 15.84 -18.83
N LEU A 251 5.42 14.63 -18.42
CA LEU A 251 5.98 13.59 -19.30
C LEU A 251 5.02 13.23 -20.43
N ASP A 252 3.72 13.07 -20.11
CA ASP A 252 2.70 12.82 -21.12
C ASP A 252 2.59 13.97 -22.12
N LYS A 253 2.43 15.20 -21.62
CA LYS A 253 2.30 16.43 -22.43
C LYS A 253 3.48 16.62 -23.39
N THR A 254 4.69 16.22 -22.98
CA THR A 254 5.91 16.34 -23.83
C THR A 254 6.16 15.11 -24.69
N GLY A 255 5.21 14.17 -24.77
CA GLY A 255 5.30 12.93 -25.57
C GLY A 255 6.25 11.87 -25.00
N LYS A 256 6.80 12.09 -23.80
CA LYS A 256 7.79 11.19 -23.17
C LYS A 256 7.18 9.94 -22.50
N LEU A 257 5.86 9.84 -22.47
CA LEU A 257 5.09 8.64 -22.14
C LEU A 257 4.53 7.98 -23.39
N SER A 258 5.24 8.05 -24.52
CA SER A 258 4.86 7.43 -25.78
C SER A 258 5.74 6.22 -26.11
N LYS A 259 5.32 5.43 -27.11
CA LYS A 259 6.11 4.31 -27.63
C LYS A 259 7.35 4.77 -28.40
N GLU A 260 7.26 5.94 -28.99
CA GLU A 260 8.28 6.54 -29.85
C GLU A 260 9.45 7.10 -29.05
N THR A 261 9.19 7.64 -27.87
CA THR A 261 10.20 8.27 -26.98
C THR A 261 10.06 7.79 -25.53
N PRO A 262 10.24 6.47 -25.27
CA PRO A 262 9.85 5.89 -23.98
C PRO A 262 10.85 6.08 -22.84
N ASP A 263 12.08 6.54 -23.09
CA ASP A 263 13.17 6.44 -22.11
C ASP A 263 12.91 7.19 -20.81
N ALA A 264 12.45 8.43 -20.89
CA ALA A 264 12.13 9.22 -19.69
C ALA A 264 10.91 8.64 -18.93
N GLY A 265 9.91 8.15 -19.65
CA GLY A 265 8.77 7.45 -19.08
C GLY A 265 9.18 6.16 -18.38
N ARG A 266 10.07 5.36 -19.00
CA ARG A 266 10.63 4.14 -18.39
C ARG A 266 11.41 4.47 -17.12
N GLU A 267 12.26 5.47 -17.15
CA GLU A 267 13.04 5.91 -15.98
C GLU A 267 12.11 6.32 -14.84
N PHE A 268 11.07 7.10 -15.14
CA PHE A 268 10.06 7.50 -14.17
C PHE A 268 9.41 6.28 -13.53
N VAL A 269 8.89 5.36 -14.34
CA VAL A 269 8.21 4.15 -13.85
C VAL A 269 9.18 3.25 -13.07
N GLN A 270 10.43 3.10 -13.51
CA GLN A 270 11.45 2.33 -12.76
C GLN A 270 11.71 2.93 -11.38
N LYS A 271 11.73 4.25 -11.24
CA LYS A 271 11.85 4.94 -9.94
C LYS A 271 10.64 4.65 -9.03
N GLN A 272 9.44 4.63 -9.61
CA GLN A 272 8.23 4.31 -8.83
C GLN A 272 8.21 2.84 -8.38
N LEU A 273 8.62 1.91 -9.26
CA LEU A 273 8.78 0.51 -8.92
C LEU A 273 9.85 0.30 -7.83
N ALA A 274 10.95 1.03 -7.89
CA ALA A 274 11.98 0.98 -6.86
C ALA A 274 11.46 1.54 -5.52
N ALA A 275 10.75 2.66 -5.55
CA ALA A 275 10.16 3.27 -4.36
C ALA A 275 9.14 2.32 -3.69
N GLY A 276 8.25 1.68 -4.47
CA GLY A 276 7.31 0.68 -3.97
C GLY A 276 8.02 -0.53 -3.37
N SER A 277 8.98 -1.11 -4.08
CA SER A 277 9.76 -2.26 -3.60
C SER A 277 10.52 -1.95 -2.32
N GLN A 278 11.12 -0.76 -2.22
CA GLN A 278 11.81 -0.31 -1.01
C GLN A 278 10.84 -0.22 0.18
N MET A 279 9.71 0.45 0.00
CA MET A 279 8.71 0.63 1.07
C MET A 279 8.12 -0.71 1.53
N ILE A 280 7.88 -1.65 0.60
CA ILE A 280 7.44 -3.01 0.95
C ILE A 280 8.51 -3.69 1.82
N GLY A 281 9.77 -3.68 1.39
CA GLY A 281 10.87 -4.29 2.12
C GLY A 281 11.03 -3.68 3.53
N ASP A 282 10.94 -2.35 3.64
CA ASP A 282 11.01 -1.64 4.92
C ASP A 282 9.84 -2.04 5.83
N LEU A 283 8.60 -2.07 5.34
CA LEU A 283 7.43 -2.48 6.12
C LEU A 283 7.49 -3.93 6.57
N TRP A 284 7.92 -4.87 5.71
CA TRP A 284 8.09 -6.26 6.09
C TRP A 284 9.18 -6.43 7.15
N PHE A 285 10.30 -5.73 6.98
CA PHE A 285 11.41 -5.73 7.94
C PHE A 285 10.98 -5.17 9.31
N ASN A 286 10.28 -4.02 9.32
CA ASN A 286 9.76 -3.42 10.53
C ASN A 286 8.76 -4.34 11.23
N ALA A 287 7.81 -4.92 10.51
CA ALA A 287 6.82 -5.84 11.07
C ALA A 287 7.49 -7.05 11.74
N TRP A 288 8.53 -7.60 11.13
CA TRP A 288 9.29 -8.71 11.71
C TRP A 288 10.09 -8.31 12.95
N LYS A 289 10.75 -7.15 12.91
CA LYS A 289 11.61 -6.66 14.00
C LYS A 289 10.81 -6.22 15.23
N GLU A 290 9.64 -5.64 15.01
CA GLU A 290 8.86 -5.00 16.06
C GLU A 290 7.77 -5.91 16.64
N ALA A 291 7.49 -7.06 16.04
CA ALA A 291 6.52 -8.01 16.53
C ALA A 291 6.90 -8.51 17.95
N PRO A 292 6.15 -8.16 19.01
CA PRO A 292 6.39 -8.73 20.34
C PRO A 292 5.81 -10.15 20.39
N PRO A 293 6.35 -11.06 21.19
CA PRO A 293 5.69 -12.34 21.43
C PRO A 293 4.28 -12.15 22.01
N ASP A 294 3.28 -12.86 21.49
CA ASP A 294 1.91 -12.77 21.98
C ASP A 294 1.78 -13.42 23.36
N ARG A 295 1.60 -12.61 24.40
CA ARG A 295 1.54 -13.06 25.80
C ARG A 295 0.30 -13.88 26.12
N PHE A 296 -0.82 -13.65 25.42
CA PHE A 296 -2.02 -14.42 25.61
C PHE A 296 -1.82 -15.85 25.08
N LEU A 297 -1.32 -15.95 23.85
CA LEU A 297 -1.01 -17.25 23.25
C LEU A 297 0.04 -18.02 24.05
N GLN A 298 1.09 -17.36 24.53
CA GLN A 298 2.09 -17.99 25.40
C GLN A 298 1.45 -18.64 26.63
N ARG A 299 0.57 -17.91 27.33
CA ARG A 299 -0.13 -18.46 28.52
C ARG A 299 -1.05 -19.60 28.16
N TYR A 300 -1.79 -19.48 27.07
CA TYR A 300 -2.69 -20.52 26.58
C TYR A 300 -1.93 -21.82 26.27
N LEU A 301 -0.83 -21.74 25.52
CA LEU A 301 -0.03 -22.92 25.16
C LEU A 301 0.70 -23.55 26.36
N ALA A 302 1.13 -22.73 27.33
CA ALA A 302 1.69 -23.27 28.58
C ALA A 302 0.65 -24.08 29.38
N GLN A 303 -0.60 -23.59 29.46
CA GLN A 303 -1.69 -24.35 30.12
C GLN A 303 -2.05 -25.64 29.36
N ARG A 304 -1.96 -25.65 28.02
CA ARG A 304 -2.17 -26.84 27.19
C ARG A 304 -1.15 -27.95 27.54
N LYS A 305 0.14 -27.59 27.60
CA LYS A 305 1.21 -28.55 27.97
C LYS A 305 0.99 -29.16 29.34
N LEU A 306 0.59 -28.38 30.34
CA LEU A 306 0.32 -28.89 31.70
C LEU A 306 -0.88 -29.86 31.78
N LYS A 307 -1.74 -29.90 30.77
CA LYS A 307 -2.88 -30.84 30.71
C LYS A 307 -2.57 -32.12 29.95
N GLU A 308 -1.50 -32.12 29.15
CA GLU A 308 -1.03 -33.23 28.37
C GLU A 308 0.02 -34.07 29.14
N GLU A 309 0.62 -33.50 30.20
CA GLU A 309 1.46 -34.16 31.20
C GLU A 309 0.63 -34.77 32.35
#